data_359674a1c9abdc6468b62750aa6e1969
#
_entry.id   359674a1c9abdc6468b62750aa6e1969
#
_cell.length_a   1.000
_cell.length_b   1.000
_cell.length_c   1.000
_cell.angle_alpha   90.00
_cell.angle_beta   90.00
_cell.angle_gamma   90.00
#
_symmetry.space_group_name_H-M   'P 1'
#
loop_
_entity.id
_entity.type
_entity.pdbx_description
1 polymer ?
#
loop_
_entity_poly.entity_id
_entity_poly.type
_entity_poly.pdbx_seq_one_letter_code
_entity_poly.pdbx_strand_id
1 'polypeptide(L)'
;MVILHAGQPVREVAMGRAAVGEPVPLASLSKAITGVCIANLIDRGRLSFDTPLSQALARTFARIGTPADPRLLQVTISQLLVHRAGFGGKEDAEPLGAYLRRNTAQRTAFDTQLKWLLPLRLASAPGTRNTYSNAGYMVLGTVIEEATGRDYESYCKEAVLIPLGARNAALDPAWRIMASYGGWRMPLADYGRFYQAFALGNPALGPVSRAWMMSPDGKRVGGGVHYGLGTFVRPTPVGGGNFWHWGGWTYTMPGAYDGPLKTSYSTFAVRWGAVDVNIVVSNEPALGEGTGQNELDGALSRAAGAVKNWP
;
A
#
# COMPACT_ATOMS: atom_id res chain seq x y z
N MET A 1 4.45 -2.63 18.65
CA MET A 1 5.60 -2.04 17.93
C MET A 1 6.68 -3.10 17.76
N VAL A 2 7.33 -3.09 16.62
CA VAL A 2 8.52 -3.91 16.36
C VAL A 2 9.63 -3.04 15.78
N ILE A 3 10.87 -3.32 16.17
CA ILE A 3 12.09 -2.73 15.61
C ILE A 3 12.89 -3.87 14.98
N LEU A 4 13.29 -3.70 13.72
CA LEU A 4 14.17 -4.62 13.02
C LEU A 4 15.46 -3.91 12.63
N HIS A 5 16.59 -4.57 12.77
CA HIS A 5 17.88 -4.17 12.21
C HIS A 5 18.33 -5.23 11.21
N ALA A 6 18.76 -4.81 10.04
CA ALA A 6 19.15 -5.71 8.93
C ALA A 6 18.11 -6.84 8.66
N GLY A 7 16.81 -6.50 8.78
CA GLY A 7 15.70 -7.45 8.58
C GLY A 7 15.40 -8.40 9.74
N GLN A 8 16.18 -8.37 10.83
CA GLN A 8 15.96 -9.21 11.99
C GLN A 8 15.27 -8.44 13.11
N PRO A 9 14.22 -8.96 13.75
CA PRO A 9 13.61 -8.33 14.92
C PRO A 9 14.62 -8.23 16.07
N VAL A 10 14.85 -7.01 16.55
CA VAL A 10 15.73 -6.75 17.71
C VAL A 10 14.92 -6.33 18.93
N ARG A 11 13.71 -5.82 18.73
CA ARG A 11 12.81 -5.47 19.83
C ARG A 11 11.36 -5.59 19.38
N GLU A 12 10.55 -6.26 20.19
CA GLU A 12 9.10 -6.27 20.09
C GLU A 12 8.47 -5.80 21.39
N VAL A 13 7.46 -4.96 21.30
CA VAL A 13 6.73 -4.44 22.46
C VAL A 13 5.23 -4.46 22.15
N ALA A 14 4.48 -5.10 23.02
CA ALA A 14 3.03 -5.06 23.05
C ALA A 14 2.57 -4.36 24.34
N MET A 15 1.51 -3.55 24.25
CA MET A 15 0.93 -2.82 25.37
C MET A 15 -0.60 -2.99 25.36
N GLY A 16 -1.19 -2.91 26.55
CA GLY A 16 -2.63 -3.06 26.70
C GLY A 16 -3.07 -4.51 26.43
N ARG A 17 -4.02 -4.68 25.50
CA ARG A 17 -4.55 -6.01 25.14
C ARG A 17 -3.81 -6.67 23.98
N ALA A 18 -2.87 -5.98 23.34
CA ALA A 18 -2.12 -6.52 22.22
C ALA A 18 -1.15 -7.62 22.67
N ALA A 19 -0.92 -8.60 21.80
CA ALA A 19 0.09 -9.63 22.00
C ALA A 19 1.21 -9.52 20.95
N VAL A 20 2.43 -9.87 21.34
CA VAL A 20 3.56 -9.98 20.42
C VAL A 20 3.28 -11.10 19.42
N GLY A 21 3.53 -10.83 18.13
CA GLY A 21 3.30 -11.79 17.06
C GLY A 21 1.84 -11.89 16.58
N GLU A 22 0.91 -11.18 17.21
CA GLU A 22 -0.49 -11.15 16.78
C GLU A 22 -0.60 -10.41 15.43
N PRO A 23 -1.34 -11.00 14.44
CA PRO A 23 -1.62 -10.30 13.21
C PRO A 23 -2.52 -9.10 13.42
N VAL A 24 -2.11 -7.94 12.93
CA VAL A 24 -2.87 -6.69 12.99
C VAL A 24 -3.27 -6.22 11.58
N PRO A 25 -4.42 -5.52 11.43
CA PRO A 25 -4.78 -4.92 10.16
C PRO A 25 -3.79 -3.80 9.80
N LEU A 26 -3.41 -3.73 8.53
CA LEU A 26 -2.36 -2.82 8.04
C LEU A 26 -2.90 -1.51 7.46
N ALA A 27 -4.18 -1.45 7.10
CA ALA A 27 -4.75 -0.32 6.36
C ALA A 27 -3.86 0.05 5.15
N SER A 28 -3.59 1.34 4.94
CA SER A 28 -2.85 1.83 3.76
C SER A 28 -1.40 1.35 3.66
N LEU A 29 -0.82 0.75 4.67
CA LEU A 29 0.46 0.03 4.53
C LEU A 29 0.36 -1.11 3.50
N SER A 30 -0.85 -1.62 3.23
CA SER A 30 -1.13 -2.59 2.16
C SER A 30 -0.73 -2.11 0.76
N LYS A 31 -0.71 -0.79 0.53
CA LYS A 31 -0.33 -0.22 -0.76
C LYS A 31 1.11 -0.52 -1.15
N ALA A 32 2.02 -0.56 -0.18
CA ALA A 32 3.41 -0.93 -0.43
C ALA A 32 3.52 -2.39 -0.95
N ILE A 33 2.70 -3.30 -0.42
CA ILE A 33 2.65 -4.69 -0.90
C ILE A 33 2.22 -4.71 -2.38
N THR A 34 1.13 -4.03 -2.72
CA THR A 34 0.66 -3.90 -4.11
C THR A 34 1.72 -3.28 -5.01
N GLY A 35 2.38 -2.22 -4.53
CA GLY A 35 3.45 -1.54 -5.27
C GLY A 35 4.62 -2.48 -5.59
N VAL A 36 5.07 -3.29 -4.62
CA VAL A 36 6.15 -4.26 -4.84
C VAL A 36 5.68 -5.43 -5.73
N CYS A 37 4.40 -5.85 -5.65
CA CYS A 37 3.84 -6.85 -6.57
C CYS A 37 3.83 -6.35 -8.03
N ILE A 38 3.47 -5.09 -8.26
CA ILE A 38 3.56 -4.44 -9.59
C ILE A 38 5.03 -4.34 -10.04
N ALA A 39 5.93 -3.91 -9.15
CA ALA A 39 7.36 -3.85 -9.44
C ALA A 39 7.92 -5.22 -9.87
N ASN A 40 7.53 -6.30 -9.20
CA ASN A 40 7.89 -7.66 -9.58
C ASN A 40 7.44 -8.03 -11.00
N LEU A 41 6.24 -7.60 -11.42
CA LEU A 41 5.76 -7.81 -12.80
C LEU A 41 6.55 -6.97 -13.81
N ILE A 42 6.92 -5.75 -13.46
CA ILE A 42 7.72 -4.86 -14.31
C ILE A 42 9.13 -5.41 -14.47
N ASP A 43 9.80 -5.78 -13.39
CA ASP A 43 11.17 -6.33 -13.43
C ASP A 43 11.25 -7.67 -14.17
N ARG A 44 10.10 -8.39 -14.30
CA ARG A 44 9.95 -9.59 -15.14
C ARG A 44 9.52 -9.30 -16.59
N GLY A 45 9.42 -8.03 -16.99
CA GLY A 45 9.02 -7.63 -18.35
C GLY A 45 7.56 -7.90 -18.70
N ARG A 46 6.67 -8.16 -17.70
CA ARG A 46 5.23 -8.40 -17.92
C ARG A 46 4.45 -7.10 -18.07
N LEU A 47 4.95 -6.04 -17.48
CA LEU A 47 4.41 -4.66 -17.51
C LEU A 47 5.58 -3.68 -17.66
N SER A 48 5.24 -2.42 -17.92
CA SER A 48 6.15 -1.28 -17.73
C SER A 48 5.44 -0.20 -16.91
N PHE A 49 6.19 0.76 -16.36
CA PHE A 49 5.62 1.92 -15.68
C PHE A 49 4.73 2.76 -16.60
N ASP A 50 5.02 2.76 -17.91
CA ASP A 50 4.29 3.53 -18.93
C ASP A 50 3.16 2.72 -19.59
N THR A 51 2.95 1.46 -19.20
CA THR A 51 1.84 0.65 -19.74
C THR A 51 0.51 1.33 -19.43
N PRO A 52 -0.29 1.73 -20.46
CA PRO A 52 -1.60 2.34 -20.25
C PRO A 52 -2.63 1.29 -19.85
N LEU A 53 -3.70 1.72 -19.17
CA LEU A 53 -4.78 0.82 -18.74
C LEU A 53 -5.50 0.17 -19.91
N SER A 54 -5.57 0.83 -21.09
CA SER A 54 -6.10 0.21 -22.32
C SER A 54 -5.38 -1.09 -22.70
N GLN A 55 -4.11 -1.20 -22.37
CA GLN A 55 -3.30 -2.41 -22.58
C GLN A 55 -3.34 -3.32 -21.34
N ALA A 56 -3.09 -2.75 -20.15
CA ALA A 56 -2.97 -3.51 -18.91
C ALA A 56 -4.27 -4.22 -18.48
N LEU A 57 -5.44 -3.71 -18.91
CA LEU A 57 -6.77 -4.21 -18.59
C LEU A 57 -7.60 -4.53 -19.83
N ALA A 58 -6.99 -4.86 -20.96
CA ALA A 58 -7.67 -5.09 -22.22
C ALA A 58 -8.77 -6.16 -22.13
N ARG A 59 -8.48 -7.31 -21.49
CA ARG A 59 -9.45 -8.40 -21.33
C ARG A 59 -10.54 -8.03 -20.31
N THR A 60 -10.17 -7.34 -19.26
CA THR A 60 -11.13 -6.86 -18.26
C THR A 60 -12.12 -5.88 -18.91
N PHE A 61 -11.65 -4.87 -19.62
CA PHE A 61 -12.55 -3.91 -20.31
C PHE A 61 -13.42 -4.59 -21.39
N ALA A 62 -12.89 -5.57 -22.10
CA ALA A 62 -13.71 -6.36 -23.04
C ALA A 62 -14.87 -7.10 -22.35
N ARG A 63 -14.69 -7.51 -21.09
CA ARG A 63 -15.70 -8.25 -20.31
C ARG A 63 -16.69 -7.36 -19.58
N ILE A 64 -16.22 -6.24 -19.00
CA ILE A 64 -17.05 -5.40 -18.11
C ILE A 64 -17.53 -4.10 -18.74
N GLY A 65 -17.02 -3.74 -19.91
CA GLY A 65 -17.29 -2.48 -20.62
C GLY A 65 -16.16 -1.46 -20.51
N THR A 66 -16.24 -0.40 -21.30
CA THR A 66 -15.25 0.67 -21.37
C THR A 66 -15.61 1.86 -20.45
N PRO A 67 -14.63 2.61 -19.94
CA PRO A 67 -14.88 3.81 -19.15
C PRO A 67 -15.62 4.90 -19.94
N ALA A 68 -16.55 5.60 -19.30
CA ALA A 68 -17.22 6.78 -19.85
C ALA A 68 -16.26 7.96 -20.08
N ASP A 69 -15.18 8.04 -19.31
CA ASP A 69 -14.09 8.98 -19.54
C ASP A 69 -12.94 8.28 -20.25
N PRO A 70 -12.72 8.56 -21.57
CA PRO A 70 -11.68 7.88 -22.34
C PRO A 70 -10.27 8.15 -21.83
N ARG A 71 -10.05 9.21 -21.06
CA ARG A 71 -8.74 9.51 -20.45
C ARG A 71 -8.30 8.42 -19.50
N LEU A 72 -9.24 7.68 -18.86
CA LEU A 72 -8.90 6.57 -17.97
C LEU A 72 -8.15 5.45 -18.72
N LEU A 73 -8.45 5.23 -20.01
CA LEU A 73 -7.74 4.24 -20.83
C LEU A 73 -6.26 4.59 -21.05
N GLN A 74 -5.90 5.88 -20.94
CA GLN A 74 -4.52 6.37 -21.12
C GLN A 74 -3.75 6.50 -19.81
N VAL A 75 -4.42 6.32 -18.67
CA VAL A 75 -3.76 6.31 -17.36
C VAL A 75 -2.71 5.19 -17.33
N THR A 76 -1.49 5.51 -16.93
CA THR A 76 -0.39 4.56 -16.86
C THR A 76 -0.26 3.92 -15.47
N ILE A 77 0.42 2.79 -15.40
CA ILE A 77 0.78 2.12 -14.14
C ILE A 77 1.50 3.10 -13.19
N SER A 78 2.46 3.87 -13.71
CA SER A 78 3.16 4.90 -12.95
C SER A 78 2.19 5.91 -12.32
N GLN A 79 1.25 6.44 -13.09
CA GLN A 79 0.29 7.44 -12.61
C GLN A 79 -0.63 6.89 -11.50
N LEU A 80 -1.00 5.61 -11.56
CA LEU A 80 -1.74 4.95 -10.48
C LEU A 80 -0.89 4.84 -9.21
N LEU A 81 0.34 4.33 -9.34
CA LEU A 81 1.27 4.12 -8.22
C LEU A 81 1.55 5.41 -7.44
N VAL A 82 1.59 6.56 -8.12
CA VAL A 82 1.94 7.86 -7.52
C VAL A 82 0.74 8.77 -7.30
N HIS A 83 -0.48 8.24 -7.34
CA HIS A 83 -1.71 8.98 -7.11
C HIS A 83 -1.93 10.16 -8.07
N ARG A 84 -1.54 10.00 -9.35
CA ARG A 84 -1.69 11.00 -10.42
C ARG A 84 -2.58 10.52 -11.56
N ALA A 85 -3.45 9.55 -11.31
CA ALA A 85 -4.39 9.03 -12.31
C ALA A 85 -5.52 10.01 -12.69
N GLY A 86 -5.70 11.10 -11.92
CA GLY A 86 -6.74 12.08 -12.16
C GLY A 86 -8.01 11.87 -11.33
N PHE A 87 -8.03 10.90 -10.41
CA PHE A 87 -9.13 10.69 -9.47
C PHE A 87 -9.28 11.89 -8.53
N GLY A 88 -10.52 12.18 -8.11
CA GLY A 88 -10.85 13.32 -7.25
C GLY A 88 -11.01 12.96 -5.76
N GLY A 89 -10.80 11.70 -5.40
CA GLY A 89 -11.01 11.18 -4.05
C GLY A 89 -12.44 10.73 -3.76
N LYS A 90 -13.43 11.12 -4.57
CA LYS A 90 -14.83 10.67 -4.40
C LYS A 90 -15.01 9.19 -4.72
N GLU A 91 -14.23 8.69 -5.66
CA GLU A 91 -14.22 7.31 -6.15
C GLU A 91 -13.82 6.32 -5.05
N ASP A 92 -13.10 6.78 -4.05
CA ASP A 92 -12.59 5.93 -2.96
C ASP A 92 -13.69 5.45 -2.02
N ALA A 93 -14.73 6.25 -1.88
CA ALA A 93 -15.80 5.96 -0.93
C ALA A 93 -16.83 4.96 -1.47
N GLU A 94 -17.03 4.89 -2.79
CA GLU A 94 -18.20 4.20 -3.33
C GLU A 94 -18.12 2.67 -3.27
N PRO A 95 -17.05 2.00 -3.68
CA PRO A 95 -16.95 0.54 -3.53
C PRO A 95 -17.06 0.11 -2.07
N LEU A 96 -16.38 0.81 -1.18
CA LEU A 96 -16.41 0.54 0.25
C LEU A 96 -17.78 0.88 0.83
N GLY A 97 -18.35 2.04 0.50
CA GLY A 97 -19.67 2.46 0.94
C GLY A 97 -20.76 1.49 0.49
N ALA A 98 -20.67 0.97 -0.74
CA ALA A 98 -21.60 -0.05 -1.24
C ALA A 98 -21.49 -1.36 -0.46
N TYR A 99 -20.27 -1.80 -0.15
CA TYR A 99 -20.02 -2.98 0.67
C TYR A 99 -20.62 -2.82 2.06
N LEU A 100 -20.32 -1.70 2.72
CA LEU A 100 -20.83 -1.41 4.06
C LEU A 100 -22.36 -1.34 4.12
N ARG A 101 -23.00 -0.78 3.08
CA ARG A 101 -24.47 -0.70 2.99
C ARG A 101 -25.14 -2.05 2.76
N ARG A 102 -24.50 -2.97 2.05
CA ARG A 102 -25.10 -4.26 1.66
C ARG A 102 -24.83 -5.39 2.65
N ASN A 103 -23.92 -5.16 3.58
CA ASN A 103 -23.49 -6.19 4.56
C ASN A 103 -23.21 -7.55 3.91
N THR A 104 -22.58 -7.54 2.74
CA THR A 104 -22.27 -8.77 2.01
C THR A 104 -20.85 -9.19 2.34
N ALA A 105 -20.70 -10.26 3.11
CA ALA A 105 -19.44 -10.96 3.33
C ALA A 105 -18.87 -11.59 2.05
N GLN A 106 -19.49 -11.34 0.89
CA GLN A 106 -19.02 -11.85 -0.38
C GLN A 106 -17.76 -11.11 -0.81
N ARG A 107 -16.74 -11.88 -1.16
CA ARG A 107 -15.56 -11.43 -1.86
C ARG A 107 -16.00 -10.62 -3.09
N THR A 108 -15.96 -9.31 -2.98
CA THR A 108 -16.25 -8.45 -4.12
C THR A 108 -15.04 -8.51 -5.04
N ALA A 109 -15.15 -9.23 -6.14
CA ALA A 109 -14.10 -9.33 -7.15
C ALA A 109 -13.69 -7.92 -7.63
N PHE A 110 -12.42 -7.73 -7.97
CA PHE A 110 -11.92 -6.46 -8.48
C PHE A 110 -12.72 -5.95 -9.68
N ASP A 111 -13.17 -6.84 -10.56
CA ASP A 111 -14.06 -6.48 -11.67
C ASP A 111 -15.33 -5.77 -11.24
N THR A 112 -15.96 -6.26 -10.17
CA THR A 112 -17.17 -5.63 -9.61
C THR A 112 -16.86 -4.26 -9.05
N GLN A 113 -15.70 -4.10 -8.42
CA GLN A 113 -15.24 -2.80 -7.93
C GLN A 113 -14.90 -1.86 -9.10
N LEU A 114 -14.19 -2.37 -10.12
CA LEU A 114 -13.83 -1.57 -11.28
C LEU A 114 -15.07 -1.05 -12.06
N LYS A 115 -16.17 -1.81 -12.09
CA LYS A 115 -17.44 -1.34 -12.69
C LYS A 115 -17.97 -0.06 -12.06
N TRP A 116 -17.64 0.25 -10.80
CA TRP A 116 -18.01 1.51 -10.15
C TRP A 116 -17.26 2.71 -10.73
N LEU A 117 -16.07 2.49 -11.28
CA LEU A 117 -15.26 3.54 -11.89
C LEU A 117 -15.65 3.82 -13.34
N LEU A 118 -16.27 2.86 -14.04
CA LEU A 118 -16.58 3.01 -15.45
C LEU A 118 -17.45 4.23 -15.80
N PRO A 119 -18.51 4.59 -15.04
CA PRO A 119 -19.34 5.75 -15.33
C PRO A 119 -18.72 7.09 -14.87
N LEU A 120 -17.64 7.06 -14.11
CA LEU A 120 -17.07 8.25 -13.48
C LEU A 120 -16.18 9.04 -14.45
N ARG A 121 -16.12 10.35 -14.23
CA ARG A 121 -15.21 11.24 -14.94
C ARG A 121 -14.05 11.63 -14.06
N LEU A 122 -12.85 11.62 -14.61
CA LEU A 122 -11.65 12.07 -13.92
C LEU A 122 -11.75 13.55 -13.55
N ALA A 123 -11.41 13.88 -12.31
CA ALA A 123 -11.45 15.24 -11.79
C ALA A 123 -10.33 16.15 -12.36
N SER A 124 -9.26 15.54 -12.87
CA SER A 124 -8.15 16.24 -13.51
C SER A 124 -7.55 15.40 -14.63
N ALA A 125 -6.75 16.02 -15.50
CA ALA A 125 -6.00 15.28 -16.49
C ALA A 125 -4.98 14.35 -15.81
N PRO A 126 -4.81 13.09 -16.26
CA PRO A 126 -3.80 12.19 -15.74
C PRO A 126 -2.40 12.83 -15.77
N GLY A 127 -1.60 12.59 -14.74
CA GLY A 127 -0.25 13.13 -14.58
C GLY A 127 -0.18 14.53 -13.97
N THR A 128 -1.26 15.31 -13.94
CA THR A 128 -1.19 16.74 -13.58
C THR A 128 -1.28 17.02 -12.08
N ARG A 129 -2.12 16.29 -11.35
CA ARG A 129 -2.33 16.50 -9.91
C ARG A 129 -2.02 15.23 -9.11
N ASN A 130 -1.38 15.40 -7.95
CA ASN A 130 -1.29 14.36 -6.97
C ASN A 130 -2.53 14.43 -6.06
N THR A 131 -3.37 13.41 -6.10
CA THR A 131 -4.54 13.25 -5.21
C THR A 131 -4.55 11.82 -4.71
N TYR A 132 -4.24 11.65 -3.43
CA TYR A 132 -4.21 10.32 -2.81
C TYR A 132 -5.53 9.59 -3.10
N SER A 133 -5.45 8.36 -3.60
CA SER A 133 -6.63 7.60 -4.03
C SER A 133 -6.49 6.10 -3.75
N ASN A 134 -7.47 5.55 -3.07
CA ASN A 134 -7.63 4.11 -2.90
C ASN A 134 -8.08 3.45 -4.20
N ALA A 135 -8.92 4.13 -5.00
CA ALA A 135 -9.38 3.63 -6.29
C ALA A 135 -8.21 3.33 -7.23
N GLY A 136 -7.16 4.16 -7.23
CA GLY A 136 -5.96 3.88 -8.02
C GLY A 136 -5.31 2.54 -7.66
N TYR A 137 -5.22 2.22 -6.38
CA TYR A 137 -4.65 0.96 -5.92
C TYR A 137 -5.61 -0.22 -6.08
N MET A 138 -6.92 0.00 -6.06
CA MET A 138 -7.91 -1.00 -6.46
C MET A 138 -7.71 -1.41 -7.93
N VAL A 139 -7.51 -0.44 -8.83
CA VAL A 139 -7.19 -0.70 -10.23
C VAL A 139 -5.89 -1.48 -10.38
N LEU A 140 -4.84 -1.16 -9.59
CA LEU A 140 -3.59 -1.95 -9.58
C LEU A 140 -3.81 -3.40 -9.14
N GLY A 141 -4.73 -3.66 -8.22
CA GLY A 141 -5.12 -5.03 -7.86
C GLY A 141 -5.71 -5.79 -9.06
N THR A 142 -6.59 -5.16 -9.82
CA THR A 142 -7.14 -5.72 -11.07
C THR A 142 -6.03 -5.98 -12.10
N VAL A 143 -5.09 -5.05 -12.24
CA VAL A 143 -3.94 -5.20 -13.15
C VAL A 143 -3.09 -6.43 -12.78
N ILE A 144 -2.84 -6.67 -11.49
CA ILE A 144 -2.11 -7.84 -11.03
C ILE A 144 -2.86 -9.13 -11.44
N GLU A 145 -4.16 -9.21 -11.20
CA GLU A 145 -4.95 -10.39 -11.60
C GLU A 145 -4.98 -10.58 -13.11
N GLU A 146 -5.16 -9.53 -13.88
CA GLU A 146 -5.12 -9.62 -15.34
C GLU A 146 -3.75 -10.04 -15.88
N ALA A 147 -2.69 -9.42 -15.39
CA ALA A 147 -1.33 -9.71 -15.84
C ALA A 147 -0.88 -11.14 -15.48
N THR A 148 -1.40 -11.70 -14.39
CA THR A 148 -0.95 -13.00 -13.88
C THR A 148 -1.90 -14.14 -14.19
N GLY A 149 -3.20 -13.87 -14.36
CA GLY A 149 -4.26 -14.85 -14.38
C GLY A 149 -4.51 -15.52 -13.01
N ARG A 150 -3.98 -14.93 -11.95
CA ARG A 150 -4.00 -15.47 -10.58
C ARG A 150 -4.71 -14.51 -9.63
N ASP A 151 -5.23 -15.07 -8.56
CA ASP A 151 -5.77 -14.30 -7.44
C ASP A 151 -4.69 -13.36 -6.85
N TYR A 152 -5.09 -12.12 -6.57
CA TYR A 152 -4.20 -11.06 -6.05
C TYR A 152 -3.45 -11.48 -4.78
N GLU A 153 -4.18 -12.04 -3.79
CA GLU A 153 -3.58 -12.49 -2.53
C GLU A 153 -2.53 -13.56 -2.77
N SER A 154 -2.91 -14.58 -3.54
CA SER A 154 -2.04 -15.71 -3.86
C SER A 154 -0.78 -15.28 -4.57
N TYR A 155 -0.90 -14.40 -5.57
CA TYR A 155 0.25 -13.89 -6.29
C TYR A 155 1.19 -13.10 -5.39
N CYS A 156 0.66 -12.11 -4.63
CA CYS A 156 1.48 -11.27 -3.78
C CYS A 156 2.15 -12.04 -2.64
N LYS A 157 1.49 -13.06 -2.09
CA LYS A 157 2.09 -13.95 -1.08
C LYS A 157 3.28 -14.70 -1.65
N GLU A 158 3.11 -15.38 -2.76
CA GLU A 158 4.14 -16.26 -3.31
C GLU A 158 5.29 -15.51 -3.99
N ALA A 159 4.97 -14.42 -4.71
CA ALA A 159 5.98 -13.69 -5.45
C ALA A 159 6.76 -12.68 -4.61
N VAL A 160 6.18 -12.20 -3.50
CA VAL A 160 6.74 -11.08 -2.74
C VAL A 160 6.86 -11.39 -1.24
N LEU A 161 5.75 -11.72 -0.57
CA LEU A 161 5.72 -11.76 0.89
C LEU A 161 6.51 -12.94 1.47
N ILE A 162 6.28 -14.15 0.97
CA ILE A 162 6.96 -15.36 1.43
C ILE A 162 8.48 -15.28 1.19
N PRO A 163 8.98 -14.85 0.01
CA PRO A 163 10.41 -14.67 -0.22
C PRO A 163 11.07 -13.66 0.72
N LEU A 164 10.34 -12.65 1.17
CA LEU A 164 10.81 -11.65 2.15
C LEU A 164 10.62 -12.08 3.61
N GLY A 165 10.11 -13.30 3.86
CA GLY A 165 9.92 -13.84 5.21
C GLY A 165 8.61 -13.41 5.89
N ALA A 166 7.72 -12.70 5.21
CA ALA A 166 6.39 -12.34 5.70
C ALA A 166 5.39 -13.48 5.44
N ARG A 167 5.53 -14.57 6.19
CA ARG A 167 4.82 -15.84 5.93
C ARG A 167 3.40 -15.88 6.49
N ASN A 168 3.11 -15.05 7.50
CA ASN A 168 1.81 -15.03 8.19
C ASN A 168 0.90 -13.91 7.68
N ALA A 169 1.16 -13.44 6.47
CA ALA A 169 0.34 -12.43 5.80
C ALA A 169 -0.93 -13.05 5.21
N ALA A 170 -2.07 -12.39 5.38
CA ALA A 170 -3.34 -12.75 4.77
C ALA A 170 -4.19 -11.51 4.53
N LEU A 171 -5.16 -11.61 3.63
CA LEU A 171 -6.22 -10.61 3.57
C LEU A 171 -7.18 -10.81 4.75
N ASP A 172 -7.50 -9.73 5.44
CA ASP A 172 -8.50 -9.75 6.49
C ASP A 172 -9.88 -10.06 5.88
N PRO A 173 -10.59 -11.10 6.35
CA PRO A 173 -11.91 -11.44 5.79
C PRO A 173 -12.91 -10.28 5.83
N ALA A 174 -12.89 -9.45 6.87
CA ALA A 174 -13.76 -8.28 7.02
C ALA A 174 -13.40 -7.14 6.04
N TRP A 175 -12.15 -7.08 5.58
CA TRP A 175 -11.62 -6.01 4.75
C TRP A 175 -11.17 -6.47 3.36
N ARG A 176 -11.62 -7.66 2.90
CA ARG A 176 -11.25 -8.17 1.57
C ARG A 176 -11.59 -7.24 0.41
N ILE A 177 -12.62 -6.43 0.54
CA ILE A 177 -12.96 -5.41 -0.46
C ILE A 177 -11.83 -4.39 -0.66
N MET A 178 -11.02 -4.17 0.36
CA MET A 178 -9.89 -3.25 0.32
C MET A 178 -8.56 -3.93 -0.01
N ALA A 179 -8.56 -5.17 -0.46
CA ALA A 179 -7.40 -6.04 -0.62
C ALA A 179 -6.11 -5.31 -1.01
N SER A 180 -6.09 -4.62 -2.16
CA SER A 180 -4.90 -3.99 -2.74
C SER A 180 -4.52 -2.63 -2.15
N TYR A 181 -5.38 -2.04 -1.31
CA TYR A 181 -5.12 -0.71 -0.75
C TYR A 181 -5.26 -0.60 0.77
N GLY A 182 -5.78 -1.64 1.45
CA GLY A 182 -6.01 -1.57 2.88
C GLY A 182 -6.32 -2.88 3.59
N GLY A 183 -6.46 -3.99 2.86
CA GLY A 183 -7.04 -5.25 3.36
C GLY A 183 -6.06 -6.26 3.95
N TRP A 184 -4.76 -6.03 3.91
CA TRP A 184 -3.79 -6.96 4.48
C TRP A 184 -3.75 -6.89 6.00
N ARG A 185 -3.54 -8.08 6.62
CA ARG A 185 -3.20 -8.24 8.04
C ARG A 185 -2.01 -9.18 8.18
N MET A 186 -1.13 -8.91 9.12
CA MET A 186 0.00 -9.76 9.49
C MET A 186 0.64 -9.31 10.82
N PRO A 187 1.50 -10.13 11.44
CA PRO A 187 2.36 -9.69 12.53
C PRO A 187 3.24 -8.51 12.09
N LEU A 188 3.48 -7.54 12.98
CA LEU A 188 4.30 -6.37 12.67
C LEU A 188 5.73 -6.76 12.24
N ALA A 189 6.29 -7.83 12.81
CA ALA A 189 7.60 -8.36 12.43
C ALA A 189 7.62 -8.83 10.96
N ASP A 190 6.54 -9.46 10.50
CA ASP A 190 6.42 -9.89 9.10
C ASP A 190 6.35 -8.68 8.15
N TYR A 191 5.62 -7.63 8.54
CA TYR A 191 5.62 -6.38 7.75
C TYR A 191 7.01 -5.72 7.74
N GLY A 192 7.71 -5.71 8.87
CA GLY A 192 9.08 -5.21 8.94
C GLY A 192 10.04 -5.99 8.02
N ARG A 193 9.90 -7.34 7.94
CA ARG A 193 10.66 -8.16 6.97
C ARG A 193 10.28 -7.82 5.52
N PHE A 194 9.00 -7.70 5.22
CA PHE A 194 8.53 -7.25 3.91
C PHE A 194 9.14 -5.89 3.55
N TYR A 195 9.22 -4.95 4.50
CA TYR A 195 9.72 -3.59 4.27
C TYR A 195 11.21 -3.55 3.90
N GLN A 196 11.94 -4.65 4.10
CA GLN A 196 13.30 -4.85 3.57
C GLN A 196 13.35 -4.88 2.04
N ALA A 197 12.22 -5.04 1.34
CA ALA A 197 12.17 -4.87 -0.11
C ALA A 197 12.79 -3.54 -0.57
N PHE A 198 12.67 -2.51 0.27
CA PHE A 198 13.21 -1.17 0.00
C PHE A 198 14.68 -0.98 0.41
N ALA A 199 15.32 -1.99 1.00
CA ALA A 199 16.75 -1.95 1.30
C ALA A 199 17.58 -1.87 0.01
N LEU A 200 18.67 -1.12 0.07
CA LEU A 200 19.61 -1.03 -1.05
C LEU A 200 20.15 -2.43 -1.37
N GLY A 201 20.04 -2.83 -2.64
CA GLY A 201 20.53 -4.14 -3.10
C GLY A 201 19.59 -5.32 -2.79
N ASN A 202 18.45 -5.14 -2.11
CA ASN A 202 17.52 -6.24 -1.91
C ASN A 202 16.91 -6.70 -3.25
N PRO A 203 16.94 -8.02 -3.57
CA PRO A 203 16.52 -8.55 -4.87
C PRO A 203 15.00 -8.47 -5.12
N ALA A 204 14.20 -8.15 -4.12
CA ALA A 204 12.76 -7.99 -4.29
C ALA A 204 12.37 -6.83 -5.24
N LEU A 205 13.27 -5.85 -5.38
CA LEU A 205 13.19 -4.80 -6.40
C LEU A 205 14.37 -4.94 -7.34
N GLY A 206 14.11 -5.26 -8.59
CA GLY A 206 15.10 -5.29 -9.65
C GLY A 206 15.60 -3.90 -10.05
N PRO A 207 16.57 -3.83 -10.97
CA PRO A 207 17.20 -2.55 -11.35
C PRO A 207 16.20 -1.54 -11.91
N VAL A 208 15.22 -1.97 -12.70
CA VAL A 208 14.23 -1.08 -13.35
C VAL A 208 13.33 -0.44 -12.29
N SER A 209 12.74 -1.26 -11.43
CA SER A 209 11.84 -0.77 -10.37
C SER A 209 12.57 0.09 -9.34
N ARG A 210 13.80 -0.28 -8.99
CA ARG A 210 14.64 0.50 -8.07
C ARG A 210 14.99 1.87 -8.64
N ALA A 211 15.47 1.92 -9.87
CA ALA A 211 15.82 3.17 -10.55
C ALA A 211 14.57 4.08 -10.63
N TRP A 212 13.44 3.53 -11.04
CA TRP A 212 12.19 4.27 -11.09
C TRP A 212 11.76 4.78 -9.71
N MET A 213 11.81 3.93 -8.67
CA MET A 213 11.41 4.30 -7.32
C MET A 213 12.26 5.44 -6.76
N MET A 214 13.55 5.44 -7.03
CA MET A 214 14.49 6.44 -6.51
C MET A 214 14.49 7.76 -7.29
N SER A 215 14.01 7.80 -8.54
CA SER A 215 13.83 9.05 -9.28
C SER A 215 12.66 9.85 -8.72
N PRO A 216 12.80 11.14 -8.44
CA PRO A 216 11.70 12.01 -8.02
C PRO A 216 10.85 12.52 -9.19
N ASP A 217 11.23 12.24 -10.44
CA ASP A 217 10.59 12.80 -11.63
C ASP A 217 9.12 12.39 -11.76
N GLY A 218 8.25 13.39 -11.89
CA GLY A 218 6.80 13.18 -11.94
C GLY A 218 6.14 12.69 -10.64
N LYS A 219 6.90 12.50 -9.54
CA LYS A 219 6.45 11.84 -8.31
C LYS A 219 6.53 12.72 -7.06
N ARG A 220 7.04 13.96 -7.17
CA ARG A 220 7.25 14.87 -6.04
C ARG A 220 5.95 15.20 -5.32
N VAL A 221 5.99 15.16 -3.99
CA VAL A 221 4.91 15.59 -3.08
C VAL A 221 5.30 16.79 -2.23
N GLY A 222 6.56 17.22 -2.28
CA GLY A 222 7.11 18.39 -1.56
C GLY A 222 8.25 18.04 -0.61
N GLY A 223 9.01 19.04 -0.15
CA GLY A 223 10.03 18.86 0.89
C GLY A 223 11.14 17.84 0.58
N GLY A 224 11.52 17.66 -0.69
CA GLY A 224 12.49 16.63 -1.08
C GLY A 224 11.94 15.20 -1.04
N VAL A 225 10.62 15.06 -0.85
CA VAL A 225 9.91 13.79 -0.77
C VAL A 225 9.16 13.53 -2.08
N HIS A 226 9.11 12.28 -2.49
CA HIS A 226 8.23 11.81 -3.54
C HIS A 226 7.48 10.54 -3.10
N TYR A 227 6.53 10.07 -3.92
CA TYR A 227 5.76 8.87 -3.66
C TYR A 227 6.08 7.80 -4.71
N GLY A 228 6.34 6.58 -4.30
CA GLY A 228 6.63 5.48 -5.22
C GLY A 228 6.41 4.11 -4.58
N LEU A 229 5.84 3.17 -5.33
CA LEU A 229 5.55 1.80 -4.91
C LEU A 229 4.77 1.70 -3.58
N GLY A 230 3.83 2.62 -3.35
CA GLY A 230 2.96 2.58 -2.16
C GLY A 230 3.59 3.11 -0.87
N THR A 231 4.67 3.86 -0.98
CA THR A 231 5.36 4.47 0.17
C THR A 231 5.90 5.86 -0.17
N PHE A 232 6.08 6.71 0.83
CA PHE A 232 6.86 7.93 0.69
C PHE A 232 8.34 7.61 0.64
N VAL A 233 9.09 8.38 -0.12
CA VAL A 233 10.52 8.18 -0.38
C VAL A 233 11.25 9.50 -0.21
N ARG A 234 12.31 9.49 0.59
CA ARG A 234 13.30 10.55 0.66
C ARG A 234 14.66 9.95 0.32
N PRO A 235 15.20 10.19 -0.88
CA PRO A 235 16.52 9.73 -1.26
C PRO A 235 17.60 10.24 -0.28
N THR A 236 18.63 9.45 -0.06
CA THR A 236 19.78 9.84 0.76
C THR A 236 21.04 10.02 -0.11
N PRO A 237 21.99 10.90 0.29
CA PRO A 237 23.22 11.15 -0.48
C PRO A 237 24.09 9.89 -0.66
N VAL A 238 24.02 8.94 0.25
CA VAL A 238 24.80 7.69 0.22
C VAL A 238 24.17 6.60 -0.62
N GLY A 239 23.11 6.91 -1.39
CA GLY A 239 22.29 5.95 -2.11
C GLY A 239 21.20 5.36 -1.23
N GLY A 240 20.21 4.71 -1.86
CA GLY A 240 19.01 4.27 -1.15
C GLY A 240 18.16 5.44 -0.65
N GLY A 241 17.39 5.25 0.42
CA GLY A 241 16.48 6.27 0.92
C GLY A 241 15.89 5.92 2.29
N ASN A 242 15.16 6.88 2.81
CA ASN A 242 14.22 6.67 3.89
C ASN A 242 12.82 6.48 3.30
N PHE A 243 12.10 5.51 3.83
CA PHE A 243 10.79 5.10 3.34
C PHE A 243 9.81 5.08 4.50
N TRP A 244 8.59 5.58 4.30
CA TRP A 244 7.56 5.51 5.35
C TRP A 244 6.17 5.61 4.76
N HIS A 245 5.21 5.08 5.52
CA HIS A 245 3.79 5.27 5.23
C HIS A 245 2.96 5.17 6.50
N TRP A 246 1.84 5.89 6.52
CA TRP A 246 0.80 5.78 7.52
C TRP A 246 -0.37 4.97 6.99
N GLY A 247 -1.02 4.22 7.88
CA GLY A 247 -2.29 3.60 7.63
C GLY A 247 -3.26 3.94 8.75
N GLY A 248 -4.53 3.94 8.47
CA GLY A 248 -5.55 4.12 9.49
C GLY A 248 -6.94 3.97 8.92
N TRP A 249 -7.84 3.52 9.78
CA TRP A 249 -9.26 3.48 9.53
C TRP A 249 -10.01 3.90 10.78
N THR A 250 -11.05 4.69 10.59
CA THR A 250 -12.02 5.00 11.62
C THR A 250 -13.41 4.78 11.04
N TYR A 251 -14.08 3.72 11.47
CA TYR A 251 -15.42 3.40 11.03
C TYR A 251 -16.35 3.13 12.20
N THR A 252 -17.56 3.65 12.08
CA THR A 252 -18.71 3.15 12.83
C THR A 252 -19.52 2.33 11.82
N MET A 253 -19.51 1.01 11.93
CA MET A 253 -20.30 0.12 11.09
C MET A 253 -21.57 -0.29 11.83
N PRO A 254 -22.75 0.14 11.39
CA PRO A 254 -24.00 -0.44 11.88
C PRO A 254 -24.13 -1.86 11.33
N GLY A 255 -24.11 -2.87 12.18
CA GLY A 255 -24.65 -4.18 11.87
C GLY A 255 -23.83 -5.13 10.99
N ALA A 256 -22.53 -4.95 10.85
CA ALA A 256 -21.68 -5.92 10.10
C ALA A 256 -21.26 -7.13 10.94
N TYR A 257 -21.34 -7.04 12.25
CA TYR A 257 -21.17 -8.08 13.27
C TYR A 257 -22.11 -7.77 14.41
N ASP A 258 -22.35 -8.67 15.35
CA ASP A 258 -23.27 -8.50 16.48
C ASP A 258 -22.89 -7.33 17.42
N GLY A 259 -22.94 -6.11 16.89
CA GLY A 259 -22.69 -4.86 17.62
C GLY A 259 -22.15 -3.75 16.72
N PRO A 260 -22.13 -2.49 17.17
CA PRO A 260 -21.52 -1.39 16.46
C PRO A 260 -19.99 -1.58 16.48
N LEU A 261 -19.41 -2.05 15.38
CA LEU A 261 -17.97 -2.05 15.20
C LEU A 261 -17.49 -0.60 15.06
N LYS A 262 -17.10 -0.01 16.17
CA LYS A 262 -16.31 1.21 16.17
C LYS A 262 -14.83 0.79 16.12
N THR A 263 -14.31 0.57 14.94
CA THR A 263 -12.90 0.28 14.75
C THR A 263 -12.15 1.55 14.43
N SER A 264 -11.25 1.94 15.30
CA SER A 264 -10.36 3.05 15.08
C SER A 264 -8.94 2.55 15.36
N TYR A 265 -8.13 2.41 14.31
CA TYR A 265 -6.73 2.02 14.45
C TYR A 265 -5.84 2.78 13.48
N SER A 266 -4.57 2.92 13.83
CA SER A 266 -3.54 3.45 12.95
C SER A 266 -2.32 2.55 12.94
N THR A 267 -1.64 2.55 11.81
CA THR A 267 -0.37 1.85 11.60
C THR A 267 0.66 2.82 11.04
N PHE A 268 1.91 2.58 11.36
CA PHE A 268 3.02 3.33 10.82
C PHE A 268 4.18 2.40 10.52
N ALA A 269 4.79 2.56 9.36
CA ALA A 269 6.03 1.88 9.03
C ALA A 269 7.04 2.91 8.55
N VAL A 270 8.26 2.81 9.05
CA VAL A 270 9.38 3.64 8.63
C VAL A 270 10.63 2.77 8.49
N ARG A 271 11.43 3.08 7.46
CA ARG A 271 12.76 2.54 7.24
C ARG A 271 13.76 3.68 7.10
N TRP A 272 14.81 3.65 7.89
CA TRP A 272 15.97 4.51 7.72
C TRP A 272 17.10 3.73 7.02
N GLY A 273 17.31 4.05 5.75
CA GLY A 273 18.23 3.29 4.91
C GLY A 273 19.69 3.37 5.34
N ALA A 274 20.11 4.49 5.91
CA ALA A 274 21.49 4.71 6.36
C ALA A 274 21.93 3.81 7.52
N VAL A 275 20.99 3.37 8.35
CA VAL A 275 21.24 2.51 9.54
C VAL A 275 20.58 1.14 9.43
N ASP A 276 19.96 0.84 8.31
CA ASP A 276 19.24 -0.42 8.03
C ASP A 276 18.21 -0.80 9.11
N VAL A 277 17.47 0.17 9.60
CA VAL A 277 16.46 -0.02 10.65
C VAL A 277 15.06 0.17 10.10
N ASN A 278 14.19 -0.78 10.42
CA ASN A 278 12.75 -0.68 10.19
C ASN A 278 12.03 -0.61 11.53
N ILE A 279 11.06 0.30 11.65
CA ILE A 279 10.13 0.31 12.78
C ILE A 279 8.71 0.22 12.23
N VAL A 280 7.92 -0.68 12.81
CA VAL A 280 6.50 -0.84 12.50
C VAL A 280 5.69 -0.73 13.78
N VAL A 281 4.65 0.10 13.73
CA VAL A 281 3.79 0.37 14.88
C VAL A 281 2.34 0.14 14.48
N SER A 282 1.53 -0.37 15.41
CA SER A 282 0.07 -0.37 15.34
C SER A 282 -0.49 0.14 16.65
N ASN A 283 -1.48 1.00 16.58
CA ASN A 283 -2.19 1.57 17.72
C ASN A 283 -3.70 1.42 17.57
N GLU A 284 -4.34 1.08 18.68
CA GLU A 284 -5.78 1.11 18.84
C GLU A 284 -6.09 1.80 20.19
N PRO A 285 -6.88 2.87 20.24
CA PRO A 285 -7.50 3.59 19.13
C PRO A 285 -6.47 4.29 18.21
N ALA A 286 -6.93 4.74 17.04
CA ALA A 286 -6.08 5.45 16.08
C ALA A 286 -5.48 6.73 16.71
N LEU A 287 -4.22 7.01 16.34
CA LEU A 287 -3.60 8.31 16.60
C LEU A 287 -4.31 9.39 15.78
N GLY A 288 -4.46 10.58 16.35
CA GLY A 288 -4.99 11.73 15.63
C GLY A 288 -4.16 12.05 14.39
N GLU A 289 -4.84 12.25 13.26
CA GLU A 289 -4.19 12.65 12.02
C GLU A 289 -3.44 13.97 12.19
N GLY A 290 -2.26 14.06 11.62
CA GLY A 290 -1.38 15.23 11.70
C GLY A 290 -0.59 15.27 13.01
N THR A 291 -1.17 15.74 14.12
CA THR A 291 -0.41 15.98 15.36
C THR A 291 0.14 14.68 15.95
N GLY A 292 -0.71 13.72 16.28
CA GLY A 292 -0.26 12.46 16.91
C GLY A 292 0.66 11.63 16.02
N GLN A 293 0.43 11.64 14.70
CA GLN A 293 1.29 10.99 13.73
C GLN A 293 2.68 11.66 13.67
N ASN A 294 2.74 12.99 13.61
CA ASN A 294 4.00 13.73 13.56
C ASN A 294 4.79 13.60 14.87
N GLU A 295 4.12 13.57 16.02
CA GLU A 295 4.75 13.35 17.32
C GLU A 295 5.39 11.96 17.39
N LEU A 296 4.70 10.92 16.94
CA LEU A 296 5.25 9.56 16.90
C LEU A 296 6.46 9.48 15.97
N ASP A 297 6.35 9.99 14.71
CA ASP A 297 7.45 9.98 13.76
C ASP A 297 8.67 10.73 14.31
N GLY A 298 8.45 11.91 14.87
CA GLY A 298 9.51 12.71 15.51
C GLY A 298 10.17 11.99 16.70
N ALA A 299 9.39 11.31 17.54
CA ALA A 299 9.91 10.56 18.68
C ALA A 299 10.74 9.36 18.21
N LEU A 300 10.24 8.58 17.24
CA LEU A 300 10.95 7.44 16.66
C LEU A 300 12.25 7.86 15.96
N SER A 301 12.21 8.96 15.21
CA SER A 301 13.40 9.50 14.52
C SER A 301 14.47 9.93 15.50
N ARG A 302 14.12 10.63 16.60
CA ARG A 302 15.06 10.99 17.68
C ARG A 302 15.62 9.77 18.38
N ALA A 303 14.78 8.79 18.71
CA ALA A 303 15.21 7.55 19.35
C ALA A 303 16.17 6.75 18.46
N ALA A 304 15.85 6.59 17.19
CA ALA A 304 16.71 5.89 16.24
C ALA A 304 18.06 6.59 16.05
N GLY A 305 18.08 7.94 16.00
CA GLY A 305 19.30 8.74 15.88
C GLY A 305 20.17 8.72 17.14
N ALA A 306 19.61 8.40 18.31
CA ALA A 306 20.37 8.30 19.57
C ALA A 306 21.09 6.96 19.74
N VAL A 307 20.71 5.92 18.98
CA VAL A 307 21.35 4.61 19.05
C VAL A 307 22.70 4.65 18.33
N LYS A 308 23.79 4.53 19.06
CA LYS A 308 25.15 4.57 18.48
C LYS A 308 25.53 3.23 17.81
N ASN A 309 25.08 2.11 18.38
CA ASN A 309 25.35 0.78 17.86
C ASN A 309 24.03 -0.03 17.88
N TRP A 310 23.59 -0.40 16.70
CA TRP A 310 22.47 -1.34 16.54
C TRP A 310 22.98 -2.77 16.75
N PRO A 311 22.22 -3.63 17.44
CA PRO A 311 22.61 -5.02 17.66
C PRO A 311 22.64 -5.84 16.38
#